data_062e290573dd08db97bd8c59274f2a7c
#
_entry.id   062e290573dd08db97bd8c59274f2a7c
#
_cell.length_a   1.000
_cell.length_b   1.000
_cell.length_c   1.000
_cell.angle_alpha   90.00
_cell.angle_beta   90.00
_cell.angle_gamma   90.00
#
_symmetry.space_group_name_H-M   'P 1'
#
loop_
_entity.id
_entity.type
_entity.pdbx_description
1 polymer ?
#
loop_
_entity_poly.entity_id
_entity_poly.type
_entity_poly.pdbx_seq_one_letter_code
_entity_poly.pdbx_strand_id
1 'polypeptide(L)'
;MSSVINPTGKMMVDLMLCGGTAITVDSERRVIRDMGIAIIGENIVFVGKKDQMLQEYQSSKSIDCTDKVIIPGFVNAHIHYSHHMSKGMMPDTLGPAVQSRYTHYNISPHLTVDHEVWGSKALLIEMLRGGTTTFLESGSYHPIEVLEGGIEEIGIKGLMGRRAFDRASLGHSSLMETTSEILQKQQQLLDKYGKRKNIKTCVTIVGMQRYTDELAMEAKKMADSYGVVMTMHESAWNDTVNESRVRNNCRPIEHLERLGVLGSNLVLVHMLYINQTEVKILAKHNTKVVTCPSTGLKLGYAFQFARFPEMLEAGIPVALGSDSSDCSNYHDMIRILNLEATIYKGLRLDPEIMGAERAIEMATINGAKALGLEHEIGSLEVGKKADIAIFETNRFEWRPMYSEIQALVHSATGDSCETVIINGKVIVDNKRVLTVDEDEILRKLRTLEKDMLSRTGLTVASPWKFI
;
A
#
# COMPACT_ATOMS: atom_id res chain seq x y z
N MET A 1 27.99 -9.43 12.93
CA MET A 1 28.32 -8.64 14.15
C MET A 1 28.52 -9.63 15.26
N SER A 2 29.65 -9.60 15.99
CA SER A 2 29.86 -10.45 17.16
C SER A 2 28.85 -10.09 18.23
N SER A 3 28.04 -11.05 18.66
CA SER A 3 27.11 -10.88 19.78
C SER A 3 27.90 -10.55 21.05
N VAL A 4 27.69 -9.36 21.62
CA VAL A 4 28.31 -8.98 22.88
C VAL A 4 27.47 -9.61 23.99
N ILE A 5 28.05 -10.59 24.69
CA ILE A 5 27.43 -11.16 25.89
C ILE A 5 27.89 -10.31 27.09
N ASN A 6 26.95 -9.89 27.90
CA ASN A 6 27.22 -9.10 29.11
C ASN A 6 27.74 -9.98 30.27
N PRO A 7 28.21 -9.40 31.39
CA PRO A 7 28.72 -10.15 32.55
C PRO A 7 27.67 -11.10 33.20
N THR A 8 26.37 -10.91 32.94
CA THR A 8 25.28 -11.76 33.43
C THR A 8 24.95 -12.92 32.48
N GLY A 9 25.69 -13.08 31.35
CA GLY A 9 25.48 -14.12 30.36
C GLY A 9 24.39 -13.83 29.34
N LYS A 10 23.78 -12.64 29.35
CA LYS A 10 22.71 -12.26 28.42
C LYS A 10 23.26 -11.61 27.16
N MET A 11 22.58 -11.85 26.04
CA MET A 11 22.90 -11.22 24.76
C MET A 11 22.43 -9.74 24.77
N MET A 12 23.34 -8.83 24.42
CA MET A 12 22.99 -7.41 24.27
C MET A 12 22.26 -7.17 22.95
N VAL A 13 21.11 -6.49 23.01
CA VAL A 13 20.29 -6.10 21.85
C VAL A 13 20.08 -4.59 21.80
N ASP A 14 19.77 -4.07 20.63
CA ASP A 14 19.65 -2.61 20.43
C ASP A 14 18.34 -2.05 20.99
N LEU A 15 17.25 -2.82 20.92
CA LEU A 15 15.93 -2.42 21.38
C LEU A 15 15.13 -3.63 21.87
N MET A 16 14.37 -3.46 22.92
CA MET A 16 13.40 -4.43 23.43
C MET A 16 12.00 -3.82 23.48
N LEU A 17 10.99 -4.59 23.06
CA LEU A 17 9.58 -4.27 23.28
C LEU A 17 9.04 -5.22 24.34
N CYS A 18 8.39 -4.69 25.39
CA CYS A 18 8.02 -5.45 26.58
C CYS A 18 6.55 -5.26 26.94
N GLY A 19 5.80 -6.34 27.11
CA GLY A 19 4.40 -6.31 27.52
C GLY A 19 3.40 -6.19 26.37
N GLY A 20 2.12 -5.99 26.68
CA GLY A 20 1.06 -5.87 25.67
C GLY A 20 0.79 -7.17 24.93
N THR A 21 0.16 -7.07 23.74
CA THR A 21 -0.23 -8.23 22.93
C THR A 21 0.31 -8.09 21.50
N ALA A 22 1.11 -9.06 21.04
CA ALA A 22 1.54 -9.14 19.65
C ALA A 22 0.60 -10.04 18.82
N ILE A 23 0.11 -9.54 17.69
CA ILE A 23 -0.53 -10.30 16.62
C ILE A 23 0.56 -10.53 15.57
N THR A 24 1.14 -11.74 15.53
CA THR A 24 2.39 -11.98 14.79
C THR A 24 2.21 -12.10 13.29
N VAL A 25 1.06 -12.53 12.83
CA VAL A 25 0.77 -12.85 11.41
C VAL A 25 1.78 -13.85 10.81
N ASP A 26 2.42 -14.64 11.66
CA ASP A 26 3.30 -15.72 11.24
C ASP A 26 2.51 -16.94 10.72
N SER A 27 3.21 -17.97 10.27
CA SER A 27 2.57 -19.19 9.74
C SER A 27 1.70 -19.91 10.77
N GLU A 28 1.96 -19.74 12.07
CA GLU A 28 1.18 -20.30 13.17
C GLU A 28 0.04 -19.37 13.63
N ARG A 29 -0.03 -18.14 13.10
CA ARG A 29 -1.04 -17.11 13.45
C ARG A 29 -1.12 -16.85 14.94
N ARG A 30 0.03 -16.73 15.60
CA ARG A 30 0.09 -16.58 17.05
C ARG A 30 -0.38 -15.19 17.51
N VAL A 31 -1.10 -15.17 18.62
CA VAL A 31 -1.38 -13.98 19.43
C VAL A 31 -0.69 -14.15 20.77
N ILE A 32 0.31 -13.33 21.06
CA ILE A 32 1.18 -13.47 22.23
C ILE A 32 0.88 -12.34 23.22
N ARG A 33 0.18 -12.65 24.28
CA ARG A 33 -0.06 -11.72 25.41
C ARG A 33 1.15 -11.69 26.33
N ASP A 34 1.41 -10.54 26.96
CA ASP A 34 2.63 -10.24 27.72
C ASP A 34 3.89 -10.61 26.92
N MET A 35 3.97 -9.97 25.74
CA MET A 35 4.96 -10.29 24.72
C MET A 35 6.33 -9.66 25.03
N GLY A 36 7.38 -10.28 24.46
CA GLY A 36 8.73 -9.74 24.32
C GLY A 36 9.18 -9.84 22.87
N ILE A 37 9.73 -8.74 22.34
CA ILE A 37 10.42 -8.71 21.05
C ILE A 37 11.80 -8.09 21.28
N ALA A 38 12.87 -8.78 20.81
CA ALA A 38 14.24 -8.27 20.86
C ALA A 38 14.74 -8.00 19.43
N ILE A 39 15.46 -6.87 19.26
CA ILE A 39 15.88 -6.36 17.96
C ILE A 39 17.38 -6.07 17.99
N ILE A 40 18.12 -6.57 16.99
CA ILE A 40 19.52 -6.23 16.70
C ILE A 40 19.61 -5.65 15.29
N GLY A 41 20.15 -4.44 15.18
CA GLY A 41 20.22 -3.72 13.90
C GLY A 41 18.85 -3.53 13.28
N GLU A 42 18.64 -4.18 12.16
CA GLU A 42 17.35 -4.10 11.43
C GLU A 42 16.44 -5.30 11.68
N ASN A 43 16.92 -6.34 12.38
CA ASN A 43 16.25 -7.64 12.42
C ASN A 43 15.69 -7.97 13.80
N ILE A 44 14.56 -8.65 13.79
CA ILE A 44 13.99 -9.32 14.97
C ILE A 44 14.85 -10.54 15.29
N VAL A 45 15.31 -10.64 16.55
CA VAL A 45 16.10 -11.80 17.02
C VAL A 45 15.34 -12.66 18.04
N PHE A 46 14.23 -12.16 18.57
CA PHE A 46 13.33 -12.88 19.46
C PHE A 46 11.90 -12.38 19.33
N VAL A 47 10.93 -13.29 19.31
CA VAL A 47 9.48 -13.04 19.44
C VAL A 47 8.89 -14.13 20.32
N GLY A 48 8.36 -13.77 21.49
CA GLY A 48 7.78 -14.73 22.44
C GLY A 48 7.24 -14.06 23.69
N LYS A 49 7.23 -14.79 24.81
CA LYS A 49 6.85 -14.25 26.12
C LYS A 49 7.94 -13.33 26.65
N LYS A 50 7.54 -12.23 27.31
CA LYS A 50 8.44 -11.25 27.91
C LYS A 50 9.45 -11.90 28.87
N ASP A 51 8.96 -12.78 29.76
CA ASP A 51 9.85 -13.41 30.75
C ASP A 51 10.92 -14.30 30.14
N GLN A 52 10.61 -15.00 29.04
CA GLN A 52 11.60 -15.79 28.29
C GLN A 52 12.64 -14.86 27.65
N MET A 53 12.19 -13.77 27.00
CA MET A 53 13.12 -12.78 26.42
C MET A 53 14.07 -12.19 27.47
N LEU A 54 13.55 -11.84 28.66
CA LEU A 54 14.33 -11.24 29.74
C LEU A 54 15.37 -12.19 30.35
N GLN A 55 15.21 -13.51 30.17
CA GLN A 55 16.23 -14.50 30.59
C GLN A 55 17.45 -14.48 29.66
N GLU A 56 17.25 -14.27 28.36
CA GLU A 56 18.28 -14.43 27.32
C GLU A 56 18.87 -13.11 26.85
N TYR A 57 18.07 -12.01 26.89
CA TYR A 57 18.43 -10.72 26.30
C TYR A 57 18.43 -9.59 27.31
N GLN A 58 19.22 -8.54 26.99
CA GLN A 58 19.27 -7.27 27.70
C GLN A 58 19.50 -6.12 26.73
N SER A 59 18.87 -4.98 27.00
CA SER A 59 19.07 -3.72 26.25
C SER A 59 19.10 -2.53 27.19
N SER A 60 19.80 -1.47 26.77
CA SER A 60 19.71 -0.14 27.40
C SER A 60 18.47 0.65 26.94
N LYS A 61 17.82 0.19 25.85
CA LYS A 61 16.61 0.82 25.29
C LYS A 61 15.47 -0.19 25.28
N SER A 62 14.37 0.19 25.91
CA SER A 62 13.14 -0.59 25.89
C SER A 62 11.92 0.30 25.73
N ILE A 63 10.91 -0.21 25.02
CA ILE A 63 9.59 0.39 24.91
C ILE A 63 8.63 -0.45 25.74
N ASP A 64 7.96 0.20 26.68
CA ASP A 64 6.87 -0.42 27.43
C ASP A 64 5.62 -0.49 26.52
N CYS A 65 5.19 -1.71 26.26
CA CYS A 65 4.01 -2.01 25.45
C CYS A 65 2.81 -2.45 26.29
N THR A 66 2.82 -2.22 27.60
CA THR A 66 1.65 -2.44 28.45
C THR A 66 0.45 -1.67 27.88
N ASP A 67 -0.73 -2.29 27.86
CA ASP A 67 -1.93 -1.75 27.23
C ASP A 67 -1.76 -1.36 25.73
N LYS A 68 -0.93 -2.10 24.97
CA LYS A 68 -0.74 -1.88 23.54
C LYS A 68 -0.94 -3.18 22.74
N VAL A 69 -1.35 -3.01 21.48
CA VAL A 69 -1.38 -4.05 20.46
C VAL A 69 -0.25 -3.81 19.47
N ILE A 70 0.53 -4.85 19.23
CA ILE A 70 1.72 -4.82 18.39
C ILE A 70 1.48 -5.72 17.18
N ILE A 71 1.67 -5.18 15.97
CA ILE A 71 1.49 -5.91 14.71
C ILE A 71 2.70 -5.69 13.79
N PRO A 72 2.89 -6.52 12.76
CA PRO A 72 3.75 -6.15 11.64
C PRO A 72 3.24 -4.84 11.03
N GLY A 73 4.13 -3.94 10.67
CA GLY A 73 3.72 -2.72 9.97
C GLY A 73 2.88 -3.02 8.73
N PHE A 74 1.86 -2.23 8.49
CA PHE A 74 1.00 -2.41 7.32
C PHE A 74 1.78 -2.22 6.02
N VAL A 75 1.39 -2.98 5.01
CA VAL A 75 1.85 -2.85 3.62
C VAL A 75 0.68 -2.31 2.79
N ASN A 76 0.76 -1.05 2.39
CA ASN A 76 -0.19 -0.43 1.48
C ASN A 76 0.23 -0.75 0.04
N ALA A 77 -0.36 -1.77 -0.55
CA ALA A 77 0.09 -2.36 -1.80
C ALA A 77 -0.34 -1.58 -3.06
N HIS A 78 -0.97 -0.41 -2.91
CA HIS A 78 -1.32 0.46 -4.04
C HIS A 78 -1.63 1.89 -3.59
N ILE A 79 -0.82 2.85 -4.05
CA ILE A 79 -1.02 4.29 -3.86
C ILE A 79 -0.65 5.06 -5.13
N HIS A 80 -1.03 6.36 -5.16
CA HIS A 80 -0.58 7.34 -6.14
C HIS A 80 -0.16 8.65 -5.46
N TYR A 81 1.10 9.02 -5.50
CA TYR A 81 1.59 10.29 -4.96
C TYR A 81 0.98 11.50 -5.66
N SER A 82 0.97 11.43 -7.00
CA SER A 82 0.65 12.55 -7.88
C SER A 82 -0.68 13.21 -7.57
N HIS A 83 -1.61 12.44 -7.01
CA HIS A 83 -2.97 12.90 -6.74
C HIS A 83 -3.21 13.29 -5.28
N HIS A 84 -2.16 13.42 -4.45
CA HIS A 84 -2.37 13.85 -3.06
C HIS A 84 -2.86 15.29 -2.98
N MET A 85 -2.33 16.18 -3.82
CA MET A 85 -2.73 17.59 -3.86
C MET A 85 -4.14 17.84 -4.43
N SER A 86 -4.77 16.81 -5.01
CA SER A 86 -6.15 16.87 -5.48
C SER A 86 -7.18 16.25 -4.53
N LYS A 87 -6.76 15.92 -3.31
CA LYS A 87 -7.63 15.42 -2.24
C LYS A 87 -8.84 16.34 -2.02
N GLY A 88 -10.04 15.77 -2.18
CA GLY A 88 -11.29 16.53 -2.05
C GLY A 88 -11.72 17.35 -3.26
N MET A 89 -10.94 17.40 -4.35
CA MET A 89 -11.32 18.14 -5.56
C MET A 89 -12.33 17.39 -6.43
N MET A 90 -12.46 16.09 -6.22
CA MET A 90 -13.36 15.27 -7.03
C MET A 90 -14.78 15.27 -6.48
N PRO A 91 -15.79 15.62 -7.30
CA PRO A 91 -17.18 15.53 -6.90
C PRO A 91 -17.63 14.07 -6.69
N ASP A 92 -18.45 13.83 -5.66
CA ASP A 92 -19.02 12.50 -5.38
C ASP A 92 -20.03 12.01 -6.42
N THR A 93 -20.43 12.88 -7.35
CA THR A 93 -21.44 12.59 -8.37
C THR A 93 -20.87 11.94 -9.63
N LEU A 94 -19.58 11.74 -9.71
CA LEU A 94 -18.92 11.17 -10.88
C LEU A 94 -18.83 9.64 -10.78
N GLY A 95 -19.37 8.95 -11.79
CA GLY A 95 -19.13 7.50 -11.92
C GLY A 95 -17.69 7.18 -12.35
N PRO A 96 -17.26 5.91 -12.24
CA PRO A 96 -15.86 5.51 -12.34
C PRO A 96 -15.12 5.96 -13.60
N ALA A 97 -15.70 5.70 -14.78
CA ALA A 97 -15.09 6.08 -16.06
C ALA A 97 -15.02 7.61 -16.25
N VAL A 98 -16.04 8.34 -15.78
CA VAL A 98 -16.09 9.80 -15.86
C VAL A 98 -15.06 10.41 -14.90
N GLN A 99 -14.91 9.82 -13.73
CA GLN A 99 -13.92 10.24 -12.72
C GLN A 99 -12.48 10.13 -13.24
N SER A 100 -12.11 9.01 -13.81
CA SER A 100 -10.78 8.86 -14.40
C SER A 100 -10.50 9.92 -15.47
N ARG A 101 -11.49 10.23 -16.30
CA ARG A 101 -11.39 11.35 -17.26
C ARG A 101 -11.26 12.68 -16.54
N TYR A 102 -12.08 12.96 -15.53
CA TYR A 102 -12.06 14.22 -14.78
C TYR A 102 -10.66 14.51 -14.21
N THR A 103 -10.07 13.55 -13.53
CA THR A 103 -8.71 13.67 -13.00
C THR A 103 -7.69 13.95 -14.11
N HIS A 104 -7.72 13.17 -15.18
CA HIS A 104 -6.73 13.30 -16.24
C HIS A 104 -6.87 14.59 -17.07
N TYR A 105 -8.09 15.10 -17.28
CA TYR A 105 -8.30 16.32 -18.06
C TYR A 105 -8.13 17.59 -17.22
N ASN A 106 -8.63 17.57 -15.99
CA ASN A 106 -8.78 18.79 -15.22
C ASN A 106 -7.74 18.96 -14.12
N ILE A 107 -7.04 17.87 -13.74
CA ILE A 107 -6.11 17.87 -12.60
C ILE A 107 -4.68 17.57 -13.04
N SER A 108 -4.45 16.40 -13.63
CA SER A 108 -3.11 15.90 -13.94
C SER A 108 -2.25 16.85 -14.79
N PRO A 109 -2.77 17.57 -15.80
CA PRO A 109 -1.96 18.51 -16.58
C PRO A 109 -1.48 19.74 -15.80
N HIS A 110 -2.05 20.01 -14.64
CA HIS A 110 -1.73 21.15 -13.79
C HIS A 110 -0.79 20.79 -12.63
N LEU A 111 -0.49 19.50 -12.44
CA LEU A 111 0.47 19.05 -11.44
C LEU A 111 1.88 19.52 -11.80
N THR A 112 2.58 20.05 -10.81
CA THR A 112 3.99 20.44 -10.91
C THR A 112 4.85 19.48 -10.11
N VAL A 113 6.17 19.55 -10.32
CA VAL A 113 7.15 18.85 -9.49
C VAL A 113 6.93 19.12 -8.00
N ASP A 114 6.72 20.39 -7.61
CA ASP A 114 6.47 20.74 -6.20
C ASP A 114 5.20 20.10 -5.65
N HIS A 115 4.13 20.02 -6.42
CA HIS A 115 2.90 19.33 -6.03
C HIS A 115 3.16 17.85 -5.73
N GLU A 116 3.94 17.15 -6.57
CA GLU A 116 4.26 15.75 -6.34
C GLU A 116 5.25 15.56 -5.18
N VAL A 117 6.31 16.37 -5.08
CA VAL A 117 7.32 16.27 -4.01
C VAL A 117 6.69 16.49 -2.64
N TRP A 118 5.98 17.60 -2.45
CA TRP A 118 5.38 17.90 -1.15
C TRP A 118 4.14 17.08 -0.85
N GLY A 119 3.35 16.79 -1.87
CA GLY A 119 2.19 15.90 -1.76
C GLY A 119 2.60 14.48 -1.36
N SER A 120 3.68 13.94 -1.94
CA SER A 120 4.20 12.62 -1.56
C SER A 120 4.69 12.60 -0.12
N LYS A 121 5.41 13.64 0.33
CA LYS A 121 5.83 13.75 1.75
C LYS A 121 4.62 13.70 2.70
N ALA A 122 3.60 14.47 2.41
CA ALA A 122 2.39 14.50 3.24
C ALA A 122 1.64 13.16 3.26
N LEU A 123 1.50 12.52 2.10
CA LEU A 123 0.89 11.20 1.98
C LEU A 123 1.65 10.14 2.79
N LEU A 124 2.97 10.12 2.68
CA LEU A 124 3.81 9.17 3.41
C LEU A 124 3.76 9.38 4.93
N ILE A 125 3.66 10.64 5.40
CA ILE A 125 3.45 10.96 6.82
C ILE A 125 2.08 10.46 7.29
N GLU A 126 1.00 10.70 6.52
CA GLU A 126 -0.34 10.18 6.83
C GLU A 126 -0.31 8.66 6.99
N MET A 127 0.36 7.96 6.08
CA MET A 127 0.51 6.50 6.13
C MET A 127 1.31 6.02 7.34
N LEU A 128 2.46 6.63 7.62
CA LEU A 128 3.29 6.29 8.79
C LEU A 128 2.52 6.46 10.09
N ARG A 129 1.81 7.57 10.26
CA ARG A 129 1.01 7.85 11.45
C ARG A 129 -0.15 6.87 11.62
N GLY A 130 -0.56 6.16 10.56
CA GLY A 130 -1.53 5.06 10.59
C GLY A 130 -0.93 3.66 10.72
N GLY A 131 0.39 3.53 10.92
CA GLY A 131 1.06 2.23 11.10
C GLY A 131 1.54 1.56 9.81
N THR A 132 1.49 2.25 8.66
CA THR A 132 2.03 1.73 7.40
C THR A 132 3.55 1.90 7.35
N THR A 133 4.27 0.82 7.06
CA THR A 133 5.74 0.81 6.98
C THR A 133 6.27 0.63 5.56
N THR A 134 5.42 0.10 4.67
CA THR A 134 5.82 -0.22 3.29
C THR A 134 4.69 0.07 2.32
N PHE A 135 5.04 0.54 1.10
CA PHE A 135 4.04 0.85 0.06
C PHE A 135 4.47 0.38 -1.33
N LEU A 136 3.48 0.30 -2.26
CA LEU A 136 3.68 0.20 -3.70
C LEU A 136 3.00 1.39 -4.37
N GLU A 137 3.81 2.26 -5.00
CA GLU A 137 3.34 3.40 -5.77
C GLU A 137 3.20 3.02 -7.24
N SER A 138 2.06 3.34 -7.84
CA SER A 138 1.65 2.83 -9.14
C SER A 138 1.80 3.84 -10.29
N GLY A 139 2.80 4.70 -10.19
CA GLY A 139 3.24 5.59 -11.26
C GLY A 139 3.09 7.08 -10.97
N SER A 140 4.22 7.73 -10.65
CA SER A 140 4.39 9.17 -10.55
C SER A 140 4.68 9.80 -11.91
N TYR A 141 4.32 11.07 -12.12
CA TYR A 141 4.69 11.84 -13.32
C TYR A 141 6.14 12.34 -13.26
N HIS A 142 6.63 12.67 -12.04
CA HIS A 142 7.98 13.19 -11.79
C HIS A 142 8.74 12.32 -10.78
N PRO A 143 8.94 11.01 -11.08
CA PRO A 143 9.49 10.06 -10.10
C PRO A 143 10.92 10.40 -9.66
N ILE A 144 11.74 10.95 -10.56
CA ILE A 144 13.12 11.34 -10.27
C ILE A 144 13.14 12.48 -9.26
N GLU A 145 12.38 13.54 -9.53
CA GLU A 145 12.30 14.74 -8.70
C GLU A 145 11.69 14.44 -7.32
N VAL A 146 10.74 13.52 -7.26
CA VAL A 146 10.16 13.04 -5.98
C VAL A 146 11.22 12.30 -5.16
N LEU A 147 12.01 11.41 -5.78
CA LEU A 147 13.11 10.70 -5.11
C LEU A 147 14.23 11.66 -4.66
N GLU A 148 14.60 12.62 -5.52
CA GLU A 148 15.61 13.64 -5.21
C GLU A 148 15.09 14.69 -4.23
N GLY A 149 13.78 14.90 -4.16
CA GLY A 149 13.11 15.79 -3.23
C GLY A 149 13.09 15.32 -1.77
N GLY A 150 13.77 14.22 -1.45
CA GLY A 150 14.01 13.78 -0.07
C GLY A 150 12.89 12.94 0.55
N ILE A 151 12.05 12.25 -0.23
CA ILE A 151 11.04 11.35 0.34
C ILE A 151 11.66 10.17 1.11
N GLU A 152 12.88 9.78 0.79
CA GLU A 152 13.60 8.70 1.47
C GLU A 152 13.99 9.07 2.92
N GLU A 153 14.16 10.37 3.20
CA GLU A 153 14.46 10.91 4.53
C GLU A 153 13.32 10.66 5.52
N ILE A 154 12.09 10.52 5.04
CA ILE A 154 10.92 10.20 5.86
C ILE A 154 11.10 8.86 6.59
N GLY A 155 11.84 7.92 5.98
CA GLY A 155 12.21 6.65 6.60
C GLY A 155 11.25 5.48 6.31
N ILE A 156 10.16 5.70 5.58
CA ILE A 156 9.26 4.64 5.11
C ILE A 156 9.91 3.83 3.98
N LYS A 157 9.50 2.59 3.79
CA LYS A 157 9.96 1.73 2.69
C LYS A 157 8.93 1.64 1.57
N GLY A 158 9.38 1.35 0.36
CA GLY A 158 8.44 1.15 -0.73
C GLY A 158 9.06 0.83 -2.08
N LEU A 159 8.16 0.57 -3.00
CA LEU A 159 8.44 0.47 -4.43
C LEU A 159 7.77 1.64 -5.14
N MET A 160 8.46 2.23 -6.08
CA MET A 160 8.00 3.41 -6.81
C MET A 160 8.20 3.22 -8.30
N GLY A 161 7.19 3.56 -9.06
CA GLY A 161 7.21 3.47 -10.51
C GLY A 161 7.00 4.81 -11.20
N ARG A 162 7.05 4.77 -12.52
CA ARG A 162 6.77 5.89 -13.40
C ARG A 162 5.42 5.69 -14.08
N ARG A 163 4.56 6.71 -14.08
CA ARG A 163 3.29 6.66 -14.82
C ARG A 163 3.57 6.54 -16.32
N ALA A 164 2.97 5.53 -16.96
CA ALA A 164 3.26 5.21 -18.35
C ALA A 164 2.05 4.61 -19.09
N PHE A 165 1.75 5.14 -20.27
CA PHE A 165 0.76 4.62 -21.19
C PHE A 165 1.04 5.13 -22.62
N ASP A 166 0.87 4.27 -23.60
CA ASP A 166 1.14 4.54 -25.02
C ASP A 166 -0.11 4.47 -25.90
N ARG A 167 -1.29 4.34 -25.26
CA ARG A 167 -2.57 4.29 -25.95
C ARG A 167 -3.60 5.18 -25.28
N ALA A 168 -4.24 6.03 -26.07
CA ALA A 168 -5.37 6.85 -25.64
C ALA A 168 -6.65 6.02 -25.60
N SER A 169 -6.92 5.38 -24.47
CA SER A 169 -8.25 4.90 -24.11
C SER A 169 -8.92 5.98 -23.29
N LEU A 170 -10.16 6.36 -23.61
CA LEU A 170 -10.90 7.39 -22.88
C LEU A 170 -10.33 8.83 -22.92
N GLY A 171 -9.47 9.13 -23.90
CA GLY A 171 -9.31 10.51 -24.34
C GLY A 171 -8.18 11.37 -23.81
N HIS A 172 -6.97 10.87 -23.58
CA HIS A 172 -5.82 11.75 -23.29
C HIS A 172 -4.63 11.49 -24.21
N SER A 173 -4.32 12.49 -25.03
CA SER A 173 -3.11 12.50 -25.82
C SER A 173 -1.93 13.27 -25.22
N SER A 174 -2.20 14.26 -24.34
CA SER A 174 -1.13 15.18 -23.87
C SER A 174 -0.10 14.56 -22.91
N LEU A 175 -0.45 13.45 -22.27
CA LEU A 175 0.44 12.72 -21.35
C LEU A 175 0.84 11.34 -21.89
N MET A 176 0.45 11.04 -23.13
CA MET A 176 0.78 9.78 -23.81
C MET A 176 2.19 9.86 -24.38
N GLU A 177 2.93 8.77 -24.23
CA GLU A 177 4.28 8.61 -24.79
C GLU A 177 4.33 7.41 -25.71
N THR A 178 5.35 7.35 -26.56
CA THR A 178 5.60 6.14 -27.37
C THR A 178 6.12 5.00 -26.48
N THR A 179 5.88 3.75 -26.89
CA THR A 179 6.44 2.56 -26.21
C THR A 179 7.94 2.72 -25.95
N SER A 180 8.71 3.15 -26.95
CA SER A 180 10.17 3.34 -26.85
C SER A 180 10.56 4.38 -25.80
N GLU A 181 9.89 5.53 -25.76
CA GLU A 181 10.14 6.57 -24.73
C GLU A 181 9.83 6.07 -23.33
N ILE A 182 8.70 5.38 -23.17
CA ILE A 182 8.31 4.77 -21.90
C ILE A 182 9.38 3.81 -21.40
N LEU A 183 9.79 2.87 -22.23
CA LEU A 183 10.77 1.85 -21.87
C LEU A 183 12.13 2.47 -21.54
N GLN A 184 12.59 3.44 -22.34
CA GLN A 184 13.84 4.16 -22.07
C GLN A 184 13.82 4.88 -20.73
N LYS A 185 12.74 5.59 -20.41
CA LYS A 185 12.61 6.34 -19.15
C LYS A 185 12.44 5.40 -17.94
N GLN A 186 11.74 4.29 -18.09
CA GLN A 186 11.64 3.28 -17.04
C GLN A 186 13.01 2.62 -16.77
N GLN A 187 13.75 2.29 -17.82
CA GLN A 187 15.10 1.73 -17.69
C GLN A 187 16.03 2.71 -16.96
N GLN A 188 16.03 4.00 -17.33
CA GLN A 188 16.82 5.03 -16.63
C GLN A 188 16.47 5.10 -15.13
N LEU A 189 15.19 5.00 -14.78
CA LEU A 189 14.73 5.01 -13.40
C LEU A 189 15.24 3.78 -12.64
N LEU A 190 15.15 2.59 -13.23
CA LEU A 190 15.63 1.33 -12.66
C LEU A 190 17.16 1.34 -12.47
N ASP A 191 17.91 1.77 -13.49
CA ASP A 191 19.37 1.83 -13.46
C ASP A 191 19.89 2.78 -12.36
N LYS A 192 19.29 3.95 -12.25
CA LYS A 192 19.74 4.99 -11.31
C LYS A 192 19.28 4.75 -9.86
N TYR A 193 18.06 4.23 -9.68
CA TYR A 193 17.43 4.20 -8.35
C TYR A 193 17.02 2.80 -7.88
N GLY A 194 17.12 1.76 -8.70
CA GLY A 194 16.68 0.40 -8.36
C GLY A 194 17.39 -0.24 -7.16
N LYS A 195 18.61 0.23 -6.83
CA LYS A 195 19.45 -0.28 -5.73
C LYS A 195 19.36 0.56 -4.44
N ARG A 196 18.44 1.52 -4.34
CA ARG A 196 18.23 2.28 -3.10
C ARG A 196 17.78 1.39 -1.96
N LYS A 197 18.07 1.81 -0.72
CA LYS A 197 17.83 0.99 0.46
C LYS A 197 16.35 0.91 0.84
N ASN A 198 15.70 2.06 0.95
CA ASN A 198 14.35 2.14 1.48
C ASN A 198 13.30 2.24 0.37
N ILE A 199 13.50 3.11 -0.61
CA ILE A 199 12.56 3.27 -1.73
C ILE A 199 13.25 2.79 -3.00
N LYS A 200 12.87 1.60 -3.45
CA LYS A 200 13.34 0.98 -4.71
C LYS A 200 12.41 1.33 -5.86
N THR A 201 12.79 1.00 -7.07
CA THR A 201 11.97 1.24 -8.25
C THR A 201 11.37 -0.06 -8.80
N CYS A 202 10.20 0.06 -9.40
CA CYS A 202 9.47 -1.02 -10.06
C CYS A 202 9.03 -0.60 -11.45
N VAL A 203 8.56 -1.54 -12.27
CA VAL A 203 7.98 -1.25 -13.58
C VAL A 203 6.49 -0.98 -13.41
N THR A 204 6.00 0.12 -13.99
CA THR A 204 4.56 0.43 -13.97
C THR A 204 4.05 0.78 -15.35
N ILE A 205 2.85 0.32 -15.66
CA ILE A 205 2.01 0.83 -16.75
C ILE A 205 0.61 1.11 -16.19
N VAL A 206 -0.09 2.07 -16.78
CA VAL A 206 -1.41 2.46 -16.26
C VAL A 206 -2.40 1.29 -16.33
N GLY A 207 -2.31 0.45 -17.36
CA GLY A 207 -3.25 -0.66 -17.54
C GLY A 207 -4.61 -0.22 -18.11
N MET A 208 -5.67 -1.01 -17.85
CA MET A 208 -7.04 -0.72 -18.25
C MET A 208 -7.18 -0.32 -19.72
N GLN A 209 -6.60 -1.14 -20.62
CA GLN A 209 -6.61 -0.95 -22.07
C GLN A 209 -5.90 0.33 -22.58
N ARG A 210 -5.09 1.00 -21.75
CA ARG A 210 -4.27 2.17 -22.10
C ARG A 210 -2.85 1.79 -22.52
N TYR A 211 -2.67 0.58 -22.99
CA TYR A 211 -1.38 0.03 -23.42
C TYR A 211 -1.54 -0.71 -24.74
N THR A 212 -0.45 -0.72 -25.53
CA THR A 212 -0.30 -1.62 -26.65
C THR A 212 0.20 -2.98 -26.16
N ASP A 213 -0.01 -4.02 -26.94
CA ASP A 213 0.50 -5.36 -26.64
C ASP A 213 2.04 -5.33 -26.52
N GLU A 214 2.69 -4.54 -27.38
CA GLU A 214 4.14 -4.32 -27.35
C GLU A 214 4.59 -3.74 -26.01
N LEU A 215 3.95 -2.65 -25.51
CA LEU A 215 4.28 -2.07 -24.22
C LEU A 215 4.12 -3.08 -23.07
N ALA A 216 3.02 -3.84 -23.07
CA ALA A 216 2.79 -4.82 -22.01
C ALA A 216 3.86 -5.92 -21.98
N MET A 217 4.21 -6.46 -23.16
CA MET A 217 5.23 -7.51 -23.27
C MET A 217 6.63 -7.00 -22.94
N GLU A 218 7.04 -5.85 -23.45
CA GLU A 218 8.38 -5.31 -23.20
C GLU A 218 8.54 -4.80 -21.75
N ALA A 219 7.50 -4.20 -21.16
CA ALA A 219 7.49 -3.85 -19.75
C ALA A 219 7.64 -5.09 -18.85
N LYS A 220 6.97 -6.21 -19.18
CA LYS A 220 7.12 -7.49 -18.47
C LYS A 220 8.53 -8.05 -18.59
N LYS A 221 9.09 -8.09 -19.81
CA LYS A 221 10.49 -8.51 -20.02
C LYS A 221 11.47 -7.65 -19.24
N MET A 222 11.26 -6.34 -19.19
CA MET A 222 12.07 -5.42 -18.40
C MET A 222 11.99 -5.78 -16.90
N ALA A 223 10.79 -5.94 -16.36
CA ALA A 223 10.59 -6.33 -14.96
C ALA A 223 11.29 -7.65 -14.62
N ASP A 224 11.19 -8.63 -15.53
CA ASP A 224 11.85 -9.94 -15.37
C ASP A 224 13.38 -9.82 -15.40
N SER A 225 13.92 -9.03 -16.32
CA SER A 225 15.37 -8.86 -16.48
C SER A 225 16.02 -8.13 -15.31
N TYR A 226 15.29 -7.21 -14.67
CA TYR A 226 15.74 -6.51 -13.47
C TYR A 226 15.38 -7.23 -12.17
N GLY A 227 14.56 -8.29 -12.22
CA GLY A 227 14.07 -9.00 -11.04
C GLY A 227 13.20 -8.13 -10.13
N VAL A 228 12.39 -7.24 -10.72
CA VAL A 228 11.54 -6.30 -9.98
C VAL A 228 10.05 -6.58 -10.21
N VAL A 229 9.23 -6.00 -9.34
CA VAL A 229 7.77 -6.02 -9.48
C VAL A 229 7.35 -5.20 -10.70
N MET A 230 6.34 -5.69 -11.42
CA MET A 230 5.55 -4.92 -12.36
C MET A 230 4.15 -4.72 -11.78
N THR A 231 3.58 -3.52 -11.91
CA THR A 231 2.20 -3.26 -11.49
C THR A 231 1.40 -2.52 -12.54
N MET A 232 0.10 -2.85 -12.63
CA MET A 232 -0.87 -2.18 -13.49
C MET A 232 -2.29 -2.35 -12.98
N HIS A 233 -3.16 -1.40 -13.32
CA HIS A 233 -4.60 -1.53 -13.05
C HIS A 233 -5.24 -2.43 -14.10
N GLU A 234 -6.21 -3.26 -13.68
CA GLU A 234 -6.98 -4.07 -14.63
C GLU A 234 -8.39 -4.36 -14.10
N SER A 235 -9.32 -4.52 -15.03
CA SER A 235 -10.70 -4.96 -14.80
C SER A 235 -11.44 -4.20 -13.67
N ALA A 236 -11.16 -2.88 -13.53
CA ALA A 236 -11.75 -2.04 -12.52
C ALA A 236 -13.24 -1.75 -12.78
N TRP A 237 -13.64 -1.67 -14.06
CA TRP A 237 -15.02 -1.45 -14.48
C TRP A 237 -15.35 -2.21 -15.77
N ASN A 238 -16.65 -2.38 -16.03
CA ASN A 238 -17.13 -3.21 -17.14
C ASN A 238 -16.69 -2.73 -18.51
N ASP A 239 -16.52 -1.42 -18.69
CA ASP A 239 -16.11 -0.85 -19.98
C ASP A 239 -14.73 -1.35 -20.42
N THR A 240 -13.78 -1.52 -19.50
CA THR A 240 -12.45 -2.06 -19.83
C THR A 240 -12.53 -3.52 -20.24
N VAL A 241 -13.41 -4.30 -19.63
CA VAL A 241 -13.66 -5.70 -20.03
C VAL A 241 -14.31 -5.78 -21.41
N ASN A 242 -15.29 -4.91 -21.68
CA ASN A 242 -15.95 -4.86 -22.99
C ASN A 242 -15.01 -4.36 -24.08
N GLU A 243 -14.17 -3.37 -23.81
CA GLU A 243 -13.14 -2.91 -24.73
C GLU A 243 -12.17 -4.04 -25.10
N SER A 244 -11.71 -4.83 -24.12
CA SER A 244 -10.85 -5.98 -24.37
C SER A 244 -11.56 -7.04 -25.24
N ARG A 245 -12.83 -7.32 -24.97
CA ARG A 245 -13.61 -8.27 -25.78
C ARG A 245 -13.75 -7.83 -27.23
N VAL A 246 -14.00 -6.56 -27.45
CA VAL A 246 -14.13 -6.00 -28.82
C VAL A 246 -12.79 -6.00 -29.53
N ARG A 247 -11.74 -5.58 -28.87
CA ARG A 247 -10.40 -5.41 -29.46
C ARG A 247 -9.65 -6.72 -29.61
N ASN A 248 -9.65 -7.56 -28.55
CA ASN A 248 -8.78 -8.72 -28.42
C ASN A 248 -9.54 -10.04 -28.58
N ASN A 249 -10.86 -9.97 -28.79
CA ASN A 249 -11.77 -11.13 -28.81
C ASN A 249 -11.64 -12.06 -27.60
N CYS A 250 -11.31 -11.49 -26.42
CA CYS A 250 -11.23 -12.20 -25.15
C CYS A 250 -11.28 -11.22 -23.98
N ARG A 251 -11.38 -11.76 -22.76
CA ARG A 251 -11.34 -10.94 -21.54
C ARG A 251 -9.91 -10.50 -21.20
N PRO A 252 -9.74 -9.46 -20.37
CA PRO A 252 -8.42 -8.87 -20.10
C PRO A 252 -7.38 -9.88 -19.61
N ILE A 253 -7.71 -10.75 -18.66
CA ILE A 253 -6.75 -11.71 -18.10
C ILE A 253 -6.40 -12.82 -19.09
N GLU A 254 -7.36 -13.25 -19.90
CA GLU A 254 -7.10 -14.18 -21.01
C GLU A 254 -6.17 -13.56 -22.06
N HIS A 255 -6.30 -12.25 -22.30
CA HIS A 255 -5.40 -11.51 -23.20
C HIS A 255 -3.98 -11.43 -22.63
N LEU A 256 -3.83 -11.01 -21.36
CA LEU A 256 -2.53 -10.96 -20.70
C LEU A 256 -1.86 -12.34 -20.62
N GLU A 257 -2.62 -13.44 -20.47
CA GLU A 257 -2.08 -14.80 -20.54
C GLU A 257 -1.53 -15.09 -21.94
N ARG A 258 -2.27 -14.76 -23.01
CA ARG A 258 -1.83 -14.95 -24.41
C ARG A 258 -0.56 -14.18 -24.73
N LEU A 259 -0.40 -12.98 -24.15
CA LEU A 259 0.80 -12.15 -24.31
C LEU A 259 2.00 -12.62 -23.46
N GLY A 260 1.81 -13.57 -22.54
CA GLY A 260 2.85 -14.01 -21.60
C GLY A 260 3.21 -12.97 -20.54
N VAL A 261 2.31 -12.05 -20.21
CA VAL A 261 2.54 -10.97 -19.26
C VAL A 261 2.30 -11.41 -17.82
N LEU A 262 1.48 -12.45 -17.60
CA LEU A 262 1.19 -12.96 -16.26
C LEU A 262 2.42 -13.62 -15.62
N GLY A 263 2.54 -13.48 -14.31
CA GLY A 263 3.65 -14.07 -13.56
C GLY A 263 3.67 -13.64 -12.09
N SER A 264 4.56 -14.25 -11.32
CA SER A 264 4.65 -14.06 -9.86
C SER A 264 5.13 -12.68 -9.43
N ASN A 265 5.74 -11.91 -10.32
CA ASN A 265 6.16 -10.53 -10.09
C ASN A 265 5.19 -9.48 -10.68
N LEU A 266 4.04 -9.91 -11.22
CA LEU A 266 2.98 -9.00 -11.67
C LEU A 266 1.96 -8.79 -10.56
N VAL A 267 1.62 -7.52 -10.30
CA VAL A 267 0.59 -7.07 -9.38
C VAL A 267 -0.52 -6.38 -10.16
N LEU A 268 -1.70 -6.97 -10.15
CA LEU A 268 -2.90 -6.42 -10.81
C LEU A 268 -3.80 -5.73 -9.78
N VAL A 269 -4.18 -4.49 -10.08
CA VAL A 269 -4.96 -3.66 -9.14
C VAL A 269 -6.42 -3.57 -9.57
N HIS A 270 -7.31 -3.53 -8.61
CA HIS A 270 -8.77 -3.52 -8.65
C HIS A 270 -9.40 -4.88 -8.90
N MET A 271 -9.28 -5.48 -10.07
CA MET A 271 -9.75 -6.84 -10.41
C MET A 271 -11.22 -7.11 -10.03
N LEU A 272 -12.10 -6.13 -10.20
CA LEU A 272 -13.50 -6.19 -9.76
C LEU A 272 -14.38 -6.97 -10.73
N TYR A 273 -14.20 -6.76 -12.04
CA TYR A 273 -14.99 -7.42 -13.08
C TYR A 273 -14.30 -8.67 -13.62
N ILE A 274 -14.19 -9.69 -12.78
CA ILE A 274 -13.48 -10.95 -13.09
C ILE A 274 -14.42 -12.15 -13.01
N ASN A 275 -14.17 -13.17 -13.83
CA ASN A 275 -14.91 -14.44 -13.78
C ASN A 275 -14.06 -15.58 -13.20
N GLN A 276 -14.69 -16.75 -13.00
CA GLN A 276 -14.02 -17.92 -12.39
C GLN A 276 -12.89 -18.49 -13.28
N THR A 277 -12.99 -18.35 -14.59
CA THR A 277 -11.91 -18.77 -15.51
C THR A 277 -10.67 -17.91 -15.31
N GLU A 278 -10.84 -16.60 -15.20
CA GLU A 278 -9.75 -15.66 -14.94
C GLU A 278 -9.11 -15.89 -13.58
N VAL A 279 -9.89 -16.24 -12.53
CA VAL A 279 -9.33 -16.63 -11.21
C VAL A 279 -8.40 -17.84 -11.36
N LYS A 280 -8.80 -18.87 -12.13
CA LYS A 280 -7.95 -20.05 -12.39
C LYS A 280 -6.67 -19.68 -13.14
N ILE A 281 -6.76 -18.78 -14.12
CA ILE A 281 -5.59 -18.29 -14.86
C ILE A 281 -4.62 -17.57 -13.92
N LEU A 282 -5.11 -16.66 -13.11
CA LEU A 282 -4.27 -15.94 -12.13
C LEU A 282 -3.57 -16.88 -11.15
N ALA A 283 -4.29 -17.87 -10.62
CA ALA A 283 -3.73 -18.88 -9.72
C ALA A 283 -2.62 -19.70 -10.41
N LYS A 284 -2.85 -20.15 -11.65
CA LYS A 284 -1.86 -20.88 -12.47
C LYS A 284 -0.54 -20.12 -12.61
N HIS A 285 -0.60 -18.79 -12.78
CA HIS A 285 0.56 -17.94 -12.98
C HIS A 285 1.10 -17.31 -11.68
N ASN A 286 0.48 -17.61 -10.53
CA ASN A 286 0.83 -16.99 -9.23
C ASN A 286 0.82 -15.45 -9.27
N THR A 287 -0.04 -14.86 -10.12
CA THR A 287 -0.17 -13.40 -10.26
C THR A 287 -0.83 -12.81 -9.03
N LYS A 288 -0.31 -11.69 -8.53
CA LYS A 288 -0.76 -11.03 -7.31
C LYS A 288 -1.88 -10.05 -7.61
N VAL A 289 -2.75 -9.83 -6.62
CA VAL A 289 -3.90 -8.93 -6.76
C VAL A 289 -3.93 -7.94 -5.61
N VAL A 290 -4.35 -6.71 -5.91
CA VAL A 290 -4.59 -5.67 -4.90
C VAL A 290 -6.01 -5.15 -5.06
N THR A 291 -6.77 -5.12 -3.96
CA THR A 291 -8.08 -4.46 -3.90
C THR A 291 -8.00 -3.13 -3.16
N CYS A 292 -8.80 -2.15 -3.59
CA CYS A 292 -8.87 -0.81 -3.01
C CYS A 292 -10.33 -0.52 -2.59
N PRO A 293 -10.79 -1.05 -1.45
CA PRO A 293 -12.21 -1.00 -1.08
C PRO A 293 -12.72 0.41 -0.86
N SER A 294 -11.91 1.33 -0.32
CA SER A 294 -12.32 2.72 -0.10
C SER A 294 -12.64 3.45 -1.40
N THR A 295 -11.75 3.37 -2.38
CA THR A 295 -11.98 3.93 -3.72
C THR A 295 -13.18 3.30 -4.39
N GLY A 296 -13.24 1.98 -4.40
CA GLY A 296 -14.32 1.28 -5.10
C GLY A 296 -15.70 1.58 -4.52
N LEU A 297 -15.83 1.68 -3.20
CA LEU A 297 -17.10 2.03 -2.54
C LEU A 297 -17.48 3.49 -2.80
N LYS A 298 -16.54 4.43 -2.65
CA LYS A 298 -16.80 5.86 -2.88
C LYS A 298 -17.23 6.13 -4.33
N LEU A 299 -16.64 5.45 -5.30
CA LEU A 299 -16.88 5.66 -6.71
C LEU A 299 -17.99 4.76 -7.29
N GLY A 300 -18.62 3.94 -6.47
CA GLY A 300 -19.69 3.04 -6.90
C GLY A 300 -19.19 1.89 -7.78
N TYR A 301 -17.98 1.37 -7.54
CA TYR A 301 -17.51 0.17 -8.21
C TYR A 301 -18.32 -1.05 -7.76
N ALA A 302 -18.54 -1.94 -8.69
CA ALA A 302 -19.44 -3.08 -8.51
C ALA A 302 -18.78 -4.26 -7.79
N PHE A 303 -18.54 -4.16 -6.48
CA PHE A 303 -17.96 -5.22 -5.65
C PHE A 303 -18.73 -6.54 -5.69
N GLN A 304 -20.01 -6.53 -6.06
CA GLN A 304 -20.79 -7.75 -6.23
C GLN A 304 -20.26 -8.69 -7.33
N PHE A 305 -19.45 -8.17 -8.26
CA PHE A 305 -18.81 -8.99 -9.30
C PHE A 305 -17.39 -9.42 -8.94
N ALA A 306 -16.80 -8.83 -7.92
CA ALA A 306 -15.46 -9.19 -7.46
C ALA A 306 -15.42 -10.59 -6.83
N ARG A 307 -14.27 -11.24 -6.95
CA ARG A 307 -14.04 -12.63 -6.52
C ARG A 307 -12.82 -12.76 -5.62
N PHE A 308 -12.61 -11.77 -4.74
CA PHE A 308 -11.45 -11.81 -3.84
C PHE A 308 -11.51 -12.97 -2.83
N PRO A 309 -12.67 -13.34 -2.27
CA PRO A 309 -12.75 -14.55 -1.46
C PRO A 309 -12.31 -15.80 -2.24
N GLU A 310 -12.83 -15.97 -3.46
CA GLU A 310 -12.48 -17.11 -4.33
C GLU A 310 -11.01 -17.07 -4.79
N MET A 311 -10.42 -15.89 -4.96
CA MET A 311 -8.99 -15.75 -5.24
C MET A 311 -8.13 -16.19 -4.07
N LEU A 312 -8.48 -15.79 -2.84
CA LEU A 312 -7.80 -16.21 -1.61
C LEU A 312 -7.89 -17.71 -1.38
N GLU A 313 -9.07 -18.31 -1.64
CA GLU A 313 -9.28 -19.77 -1.60
C GLU A 313 -8.43 -20.50 -2.65
N ALA A 314 -8.25 -19.90 -3.82
CA ALA A 314 -7.37 -20.42 -4.88
C ALA A 314 -5.87 -20.21 -4.61
N GLY A 315 -5.50 -19.65 -3.44
CA GLY A 315 -4.12 -19.41 -3.03
C GLY A 315 -3.48 -18.15 -3.66
N ILE A 316 -4.26 -17.30 -4.33
CA ILE A 316 -3.76 -16.03 -4.87
C ILE A 316 -3.60 -15.05 -3.71
N PRO A 317 -2.43 -14.46 -3.50
CA PRO A 317 -2.28 -13.38 -2.54
C PRO A 317 -3.09 -12.16 -2.99
N VAL A 318 -4.14 -11.82 -2.23
CA VAL A 318 -4.88 -10.58 -2.38
C VAL A 318 -4.44 -9.63 -1.28
N ALA A 319 -3.91 -8.47 -1.66
CA ALA A 319 -3.45 -7.43 -0.75
C ALA A 319 -4.41 -6.23 -0.74
N LEU A 320 -4.22 -5.33 0.21
CA LEU A 320 -4.99 -4.08 0.34
C LEU A 320 -4.19 -2.88 -0.15
N GLY A 321 -4.88 -1.95 -0.80
CA GLY A 321 -4.36 -0.64 -1.20
C GLY A 321 -5.32 0.48 -0.85
N SER A 322 -4.79 1.67 -0.58
CA SER A 322 -5.60 2.87 -0.34
C SER A 322 -5.95 3.63 -1.61
N ASP A 323 -5.23 3.35 -2.72
CA ASP A 323 -5.37 4.07 -3.97
C ASP A 323 -4.98 5.57 -3.87
N SER A 324 -5.48 6.39 -4.76
CA SER A 324 -5.16 7.82 -4.80
C SER A 324 -5.99 8.65 -3.82
N SER A 325 -5.42 9.78 -3.38
CA SER A 325 -6.08 10.68 -2.43
C SER A 325 -7.30 11.40 -3.00
N ASP A 326 -7.41 11.55 -4.30
CA ASP A 326 -8.61 12.11 -4.94
C ASP A 326 -9.76 11.09 -5.02
N CYS A 327 -9.43 9.80 -5.03
CA CYS A 327 -10.40 8.70 -5.04
C CYS A 327 -10.83 8.30 -3.64
N SER A 328 -9.89 7.87 -2.78
CA SER A 328 -10.20 7.35 -1.43
C SER A 328 -10.32 8.45 -0.37
N ASN A 329 -9.63 9.57 -0.54
CA ASN A 329 -9.50 10.69 0.40
C ASN A 329 -8.73 10.38 1.71
N TYR A 330 -8.27 9.16 1.94
CA TYR A 330 -7.48 8.79 3.13
C TYR A 330 -6.59 7.58 2.88
N HIS A 331 -5.54 7.45 3.70
CA HIS A 331 -4.56 6.36 3.63
C HIS A 331 -4.46 5.57 4.95
N ASP A 332 -5.51 5.62 5.76
CA ASP A 332 -5.64 4.89 7.02
C ASP A 332 -5.97 3.41 6.75
N MET A 333 -5.00 2.53 6.93
CA MET A 333 -5.16 1.10 6.67
C MET A 333 -6.15 0.43 7.62
N ILE A 334 -6.38 0.93 8.84
CA ILE A 334 -7.39 0.38 9.75
C ILE A 334 -8.80 0.60 9.20
N ARG A 335 -9.08 1.77 8.64
CA ARG A 335 -10.37 2.02 7.96
C ARG A 335 -10.54 1.10 6.75
N ILE A 336 -9.46 0.83 6.01
CA ILE A 336 -9.47 -0.07 4.85
C ILE A 336 -9.70 -1.53 5.29
N LEU A 337 -9.07 -1.96 6.38
CA LEU A 337 -9.30 -3.27 7.00
C LEU A 337 -10.77 -3.47 7.34
N ASN A 338 -11.41 -2.48 7.99
CA ASN A 338 -12.82 -2.54 8.37
C ASN A 338 -13.73 -2.69 7.15
N LEU A 339 -13.49 -1.90 6.09
CA LEU A 339 -14.27 -2.00 4.86
C LEU A 339 -14.14 -3.40 4.25
N GLU A 340 -12.93 -3.93 4.12
CA GLU A 340 -12.68 -5.24 3.53
C GLU A 340 -13.30 -6.37 4.34
N ALA A 341 -13.19 -6.32 5.67
CA ALA A 341 -13.75 -7.32 6.57
C ALA A 341 -15.29 -7.34 6.63
N THR A 342 -15.95 -6.30 6.07
CA THR A 342 -17.41 -6.14 6.18
C THR A 342 -18.14 -6.19 4.85
N ILE A 343 -17.54 -5.68 3.76
CA ILE A 343 -18.23 -5.52 2.46
C ILE A 343 -18.77 -6.83 1.91
N TYR A 344 -17.97 -7.93 1.94
CA TYR A 344 -18.39 -9.21 1.39
C TYR A 344 -19.43 -9.91 2.25
N LYS A 345 -19.41 -9.72 3.56
CA LYS A 345 -20.44 -10.24 4.47
C LYS A 345 -21.82 -9.75 4.07
N GLY A 346 -21.95 -8.45 3.82
CA GLY A 346 -23.19 -7.84 3.35
C GLY A 346 -23.57 -8.25 1.92
N LEU A 347 -22.62 -8.29 1.01
CA LEU A 347 -22.87 -8.63 -0.39
C LEU A 347 -23.22 -10.09 -0.62
N ARG A 348 -22.66 -11.01 0.17
CA ARG A 348 -22.87 -12.46 0.05
C ARG A 348 -23.84 -13.02 1.06
N LEU A 349 -24.32 -12.22 2.01
CA LEU A 349 -25.18 -12.63 3.13
C LEU A 349 -24.55 -13.77 3.93
N ASP A 350 -23.22 -13.71 4.09
CA ASP A 350 -22.42 -14.72 4.77
C ASP A 350 -21.51 -14.04 5.82
N PRO A 351 -21.78 -14.22 7.14
CA PRO A 351 -20.99 -13.57 8.18
C PRO A 351 -19.58 -14.18 8.37
N GLU A 352 -19.31 -15.34 7.83
CA GLU A 352 -18.01 -16.02 7.96
C GLU A 352 -17.00 -15.62 6.88
N ILE A 353 -17.48 -15.08 5.76
CA ILE A 353 -16.63 -14.69 4.64
C ILE A 353 -15.78 -13.46 5.03
N MET A 354 -14.51 -13.44 4.66
CA MET A 354 -13.59 -12.30 4.84
C MET A 354 -13.55 -11.77 6.28
N GLY A 355 -13.23 -12.65 7.26
CA GLY A 355 -13.10 -12.27 8.67
C GLY A 355 -11.96 -11.26 8.96
N ALA A 356 -11.93 -10.74 10.18
CA ALA A 356 -10.95 -9.77 10.65
C ALA A 356 -9.50 -10.25 10.47
N GLU A 357 -9.23 -11.51 10.77
CA GLU A 357 -7.93 -12.17 10.62
C GLU A 357 -7.46 -12.11 9.16
N ARG A 358 -8.37 -12.40 8.23
CA ARG A 358 -8.08 -12.37 6.80
C ARG A 358 -7.74 -10.95 6.32
N ALA A 359 -8.47 -9.95 6.79
CA ALA A 359 -8.19 -8.55 6.45
C ALA A 359 -6.80 -8.13 6.95
N ILE A 360 -6.39 -8.53 8.17
CA ILE A 360 -5.04 -8.28 8.69
C ILE A 360 -3.98 -8.95 7.81
N GLU A 361 -4.17 -10.21 7.42
CA GLU A 361 -3.26 -10.89 6.49
C GLU A 361 -3.12 -10.15 5.16
N MET A 362 -4.23 -9.62 4.61
CA MET A 362 -4.23 -8.85 3.37
C MET A 362 -3.44 -7.53 3.48
N ALA A 363 -3.48 -6.87 4.62
CA ALA A 363 -2.77 -5.62 4.88
C ALA A 363 -1.31 -5.81 5.35
N THR A 364 -0.85 -7.03 5.55
CA THR A 364 0.48 -7.35 6.10
C THR A 364 1.19 -8.37 5.21
N ILE A 365 1.07 -9.66 5.51
CA ILE A 365 1.83 -10.72 4.81
C ILE A 365 1.45 -10.86 3.33
N ASN A 366 0.17 -10.67 2.95
CA ASN A 366 -0.21 -10.70 1.54
C ASN A 366 0.27 -9.45 0.80
N GLY A 367 0.28 -8.28 1.45
CA GLY A 367 0.94 -7.10 0.94
C GLY A 367 2.43 -7.35 0.70
N ALA A 368 3.13 -7.94 1.65
CA ALA A 368 4.53 -8.31 1.49
C ALA A 368 4.75 -9.30 0.33
N LYS A 369 3.88 -10.32 0.19
CA LYS A 369 3.90 -11.25 -0.97
C LYS A 369 3.66 -10.54 -2.30
N ALA A 370 2.79 -9.54 -2.32
CA ALA A 370 2.55 -8.76 -3.54
C ALA A 370 3.80 -7.98 -3.98
N LEU A 371 4.59 -7.53 -3.04
CA LEU A 371 5.84 -6.79 -3.29
C LEU A 371 7.08 -7.72 -3.42
N GLY A 372 6.95 -9.04 -3.25
CA GLY A 372 8.07 -9.99 -3.22
C GLY A 372 8.97 -9.82 -1.99
N LEU A 373 8.42 -9.35 -0.87
CA LEU A 373 9.13 -9.04 0.37
C LEU A 373 8.71 -9.91 1.56
N GLU A 374 7.97 -11.01 1.34
CA GLU A 374 7.43 -11.87 2.40
C GLU A 374 8.48 -12.54 3.27
N HIS A 375 9.71 -12.67 2.77
CA HIS A 375 10.84 -13.20 3.54
C HIS A 375 11.50 -12.14 4.42
N GLU A 376 11.19 -10.84 4.18
CA GLU A 376 11.76 -9.72 4.93
C GLU A 376 10.77 -9.08 5.90
N ILE A 377 9.47 -8.96 5.52
CA ILE A 377 8.45 -8.22 6.28
C ILE A 377 7.10 -8.93 6.24
N GLY A 378 6.08 -8.31 6.85
CA GLY A 378 4.68 -8.73 6.80
C GLY A 378 4.26 -9.68 7.92
N SER A 379 5.21 -10.11 8.76
CA SER A 379 4.96 -10.87 9.99
C SER A 379 6.04 -10.59 11.03
N LEU A 380 5.74 -10.82 12.31
CA LEU A 380 6.70 -10.73 13.41
C LEU A 380 7.35 -12.09 13.62
N GLU A 381 8.50 -12.31 12.98
CA GLU A 381 9.26 -13.55 13.02
C GLU A 381 10.76 -13.29 13.20
N VAL A 382 11.45 -14.20 13.89
CA VAL A 382 12.90 -14.13 14.02
C VAL A 382 13.55 -14.20 12.63
N GLY A 383 14.50 -13.29 12.40
CA GLY A 383 15.20 -13.14 11.12
C GLY A 383 14.60 -12.11 10.18
N LYS A 384 13.33 -11.75 10.32
CA LYS A 384 12.68 -10.68 9.54
C LYS A 384 13.08 -9.29 10.04
N LYS A 385 12.85 -8.28 9.20
CA LYS A 385 13.06 -6.88 9.56
C LYS A 385 12.08 -6.46 10.65
N ALA A 386 12.57 -5.67 11.58
CA ALA A 386 11.73 -5.06 12.60
C ALA A 386 10.96 -3.87 12.01
N ASP A 387 9.91 -4.20 11.27
CA ASP A 387 8.89 -3.29 10.74
C ASP A 387 7.61 -3.51 11.54
N ILE A 388 7.35 -2.63 12.49
CA ILE A 388 6.39 -2.87 13.57
C ILE A 388 5.52 -1.62 13.75
N ALA A 389 4.21 -1.82 13.91
CA ALA A 389 3.27 -0.79 14.35
C ALA A 389 2.73 -1.12 15.74
N ILE A 390 2.70 -0.12 16.62
CA ILE A 390 2.28 -0.24 18.02
C ILE A 390 1.10 0.69 18.26
N PHE A 391 -0.03 0.11 18.69
CA PHE A 391 -1.30 0.79 18.90
C PHE A 391 -1.61 0.91 20.38
N GLU A 392 -1.89 2.12 20.86
CA GLU A 392 -2.38 2.43 22.18
C GLU A 392 -3.82 1.93 22.35
N THR A 393 -4.08 1.10 23.35
CA THR A 393 -5.41 0.51 23.60
C THR A 393 -6.12 1.08 24.82
N ASN A 394 -5.47 1.97 25.60
CA ASN A 394 -6.11 2.67 26.71
C ASN A 394 -6.92 3.86 26.20
N ARG A 395 -7.85 3.60 25.28
CA ARG A 395 -8.70 4.56 24.57
C ARG A 395 -10.13 4.04 24.51
N PHE A 396 -11.11 4.92 24.41
CA PHE A 396 -12.52 4.54 24.43
C PHE A 396 -12.92 3.63 23.27
N GLU A 397 -12.36 3.83 22.07
CA GLU A 397 -12.64 2.99 20.90
C GLU A 397 -12.05 1.59 21.01
N TRP A 398 -11.13 1.34 21.94
CA TRP A 398 -10.57 0.02 22.22
C TRP A 398 -11.22 -0.69 23.41
N ARG A 399 -11.96 0.03 24.27
CA ARG A 399 -12.48 -0.52 25.52
C ARG A 399 -14.02 -0.58 25.55
N PRO A 400 -14.62 -1.71 26.04
CA PRO A 400 -13.96 -2.91 26.54
C PRO A 400 -13.33 -3.76 25.40
N MET A 401 -12.21 -4.42 25.69
CA MET A 401 -11.49 -5.24 24.71
C MET A 401 -11.46 -6.71 25.15
N TYR A 402 -12.14 -7.57 24.43
CA TYR A 402 -12.18 -9.03 24.65
C TYR A 402 -11.38 -9.80 23.61
N SER A 403 -11.15 -9.20 22.43
CA SER A 403 -10.33 -9.70 21.35
C SER A 403 -9.56 -8.55 20.71
N GLU A 404 -8.25 -8.64 20.75
CA GLU A 404 -7.35 -7.64 20.15
C GLU A 404 -7.51 -7.56 18.63
N ILE A 405 -7.79 -8.71 17.97
CA ILE A 405 -8.02 -8.79 16.53
C ILE A 405 -9.31 -8.06 16.13
N GLN A 406 -10.43 -8.38 16.84
CA GLN A 406 -11.72 -7.75 16.57
C GLN A 406 -11.68 -6.23 16.86
N ALA A 407 -11.01 -5.83 17.95
CA ALA A 407 -10.85 -4.43 18.30
C ALA A 407 -10.03 -3.69 17.25
N LEU A 408 -8.91 -4.25 16.78
CA LEU A 408 -8.06 -3.65 15.75
C LEU A 408 -8.83 -3.39 14.44
N VAL A 409 -9.64 -4.36 13.99
CA VAL A 409 -10.31 -4.28 12.68
C VAL A 409 -11.63 -3.52 12.74
N HIS A 410 -12.41 -3.68 13.82
CA HIS A 410 -13.79 -3.16 13.84
C HIS A 410 -14.00 -1.95 14.74
N SER A 411 -13.10 -1.67 15.68
CA SER A 411 -13.26 -0.59 16.65
C SER A 411 -12.18 0.48 16.57
N ALA A 412 -10.94 0.11 16.30
CA ALA A 412 -9.80 1.01 16.26
C ALA A 412 -9.86 2.01 15.10
N THR A 413 -9.02 3.05 15.20
CA THR A 413 -8.72 4.00 14.13
C THR A 413 -7.21 4.12 13.98
N GLY A 414 -6.72 4.57 12.83
CA GLY A 414 -5.29 4.81 12.61
C GLY A 414 -4.68 5.81 13.60
N ASP A 415 -5.50 6.71 14.16
CA ASP A 415 -5.06 7.64 15.20
C ASP A 415 -4.63 6.95 16.51
N SER A 416 -4.97 5.69 16.74
CA SER A 416 -4.47 4.91 17.87
C SER A 416 -3.04 4.38 17.68
N CYS A 417 -2.46 4.47 16.46
CA CYS A 417 -1.06 4.14 16.23
C CYS A 417 -0.16 5.17 16.90
N GLU A 418 0.59 4.74 17.90
CA GLU A 418 1.46 5.60 18.71
C GLU A 418 2.90 5.58 18.21
N THR A 419 3.42 4.38 17.91
CA THR A 419 4.82 4.17 17.57
C THR A 419 4.95 3.30 16.33
N VAL A 420 5.84 3.69 15.42
CA VAL A 420 6.20 2.90 14.24
C VAL A 420 7.71 2.69 14.19
N ILE A 421 8.11 1.45 14.02
CA ILE A 421 9.49 1.02 13.88
C ILE A 421 9.69 0.50 12.45
N ILE A 422 10.74 0.95 11.78
CA ILE A 422 11.12 0.49 10.43
C ILE A 422 12.61 0.15 10.43
N ASN A 423 12.96 -1.04 9.97
CA ASN A 423 14.33 -1.54 10.00
C ASN A 423 14.97 -1.37 11.38
N GLY A 424 14.22 -1.65 12.45
CA GLY A 424 14.66 -1.57 13.85
C GLY A 424 14.82 -0.15 14.40
N LYS A 425 14.47 0.89 13.65
CA LYS A 425 14.53 2.29 14.09
C LYS A 425 13.13 2.85 14.36
N VAL A 426 12.96 3.53 15.47
CA VAL A 426 11.74 4.27 15.75
C VAL A 426 11.65 5.45 14.77
N ILE A 427 10.63 5.44 13.93
CA ILE A 427 10.37 6.49 12.93
C ILE A 427 9.22 7.39 13.39
N VAL A 428 8.20 6.81 14.02
CA VAL A 428 7.11 7.55 14.66
C VAL A 428 7.15 7.26 16.14
N ASP A 429 7.09 8.31 16.95
CA ASP A 429 6.95 8.23 18.40
C ASP A 429 5.91 9.25 18.86
N ASN A 430 5.02 8.83 19.75
CA ASN A 430 3.91 9.67 20.22
C ASN A 430 3.16 10.34 19.05
N LYS A 431 2.91 9.59 17.97
CA LYS A 431 2.20 10.01 16.74
C LYS A 431 2.91 11.09 15.92
N ARG A 432 4.17 11.39 16.19
CA ARG A 432 4.98 12.35 15.42
C ARG A 432 6.07 11.62 14.64
N VAL A 433 6.22 11.98 13.38
CA VAL A 433 7.33 11.49 12.55
C VAL A 433 8.61 12.21 12.97
N LEU A 434 9.61 11.44 13.44
CA LEU A 434 10.84 11.99 14.02
C LEU A 434 11.86 12.47 12.98
N THR A 435 11.68 12.13 11.73
CA THR A 435 12.67 12.29 10.67
C THR A 435 12.49 13.57 9.85
N VAL A 436 11.36 14.27 10.02
CA VAL A 436 11.00 15.46 9.22
C VAL A 436 10.31 16.53 10.09
N ASP A 437 10.30 17.76 9.60
CA ASP A 437 9.49 18.85 10.17
C ASP A 437 8.06 18.81 9.57
N GLU A 438 7.11 18.18 10.29
CA GLU A 438 5.72 18.09 9.85
C GLU A 438 5.07 19.47 9.70
N ASP A 439 5.45 20.47 10.50
CA ASP A 439 4.88 21.81 10.45
C ASP A 439 5.35 22.57 9.18
N GLU A 440 6.59 22.34 8.74
CA GLU A 440 7.08 22.85 7.45
C GLU A 440 6.25 22.28 6.29
N ILE A 441 6.05 20.97 6.30
CA ILE A 441 5.29 20.29 5.24
C ILE A 441 3.86 20.83 5.18
N LEU A 442 3.20 20.98 6.33
CA LEU A 442 1.85 21.56 6.38
C LEU A 442 1.79 23.01 5.87
N ARG A 443 2.81 23.84 6.16
CA ARG A 443 2.89 25.20 5.60
C ARG A 443 3.02 25.20 4.08
N LYS A 444 3.84 24.30 3.55
CA LYS A 444 4.01 24.14 2.10
C LYS A 444 2.73 23.67 1.41
N LEU A 445 2.04 22.69 1.99
CA LEU A 445 0.75 22.20 1.45
C LEU A 445 -0.27 23.32 1.33
N ARG A 446 -0.43 24.16 2.35
CA ARG A 446 -1.36 25.32 2.31
C ARG A 446 -1.05 26.30 1.18
N THR A 447 0.22 26.45 0.83
CA THR A 447 0.64 27.29 -0.31
C THR A 447 0.29 26.61 -1.64
N LEU A 448 0.59 25.32 -1.75
CA LEU A 448 0.36 24.53 -2.95
C LEU A 448 -1.13 24.27 -3.23
N GLU A 449 -1.97 24.19 -2.21
CA GLU A 449 -3.43 24.15 -2.35
C GLU A 449 -3.96 25.36 -3.13
N LYS A 450 -3.48 26.57 -2.81
CA LYS A 450 -3.87 27.80 -3.50
C LYS A 450 -3.35 27.83 -4.94
N ASP A 451 -2.11 27.37 -5.17
CA ASP A 451 -1.53 27.26 -6.50
C ASP A 451 -2.33 26.27 -7.36
N MET A 452 -2.69 25.11 -6.80
CA MET A 452 -3.49 24.08 -7.48
C MET A 452 -4.85 24.58 -7.91
N LEU A 453 -5.60 25.26 -7.02
CA LEU A 453 -6.87 25.89 -7.35
C LEU A 453 -6.74 26.97 -8.45
N SER A 454 -5.69 27.79 -8.38
CA SER A 454 -5.41 28.81 -9.40
C SER A 454 -5.12 28.20 -10.77
N ARG A 455 -4.32 27.13 -10.83
CA ARG A 455 -3.93 26.45 -12.07
C ARG A 455 -5.08 25.70 -12.73
N THR A 456 -5.87 25.00 -11.94
CA THR A 456 -6.98 24.21 -12.46
C THR A 456 -8.20 25.07 -12.81
N GLY A 457 -8.35 26.23 -12.16
CA GLY A 457 -9.57 27.02 -12.26
C GLY A 457 -10.83 26.33 -11.76
N LEU A 458 -10.67 25.18 -11.07
CA LEU A 458 -11.78 24.39 -10.59
C LEU A 458 -12.39 25.00 -9.33
N THR A 459 -13.72 25.03 -9.31
CA THR A 459 -14.51 25.23 -8.09
C THR A 459 -14.95 23.86 -7.60
N VAL A 460 -14.69 23.56 -6.32
CA VAL A 460 -15.21 22.32 -5.72
C VAL A 460 -16.72 22.38 -5.68
N ALA A 461 -17.36 21.56 -6.52
CA ALA A 461 -18.81 21.53 -6.61
C ALA A 461 -19.42 21.00 -5.30
N SER A 462 -20.36 21.74 -4.74
CA SER A 462 -21.12 21.32 -3.56
C SER A 462 -22.57 21.81 -3.69
N PRO A 463 -23.57 21.01 -3.26
CA PRO A 463 -24.94 21.50 -3.13
C PRO A 463 -25.10 22.47 -1.96
N TRP A 464 -24.11 22.57 -1.07
CA TRP A 464 -24.09 23.52 0.05
C TRP A 464 -23.62 24.90 -0.43
N LYS A 465 -24.28 25.92 0.03
CA LYS A 465 -23.93 27.31 -0.30
C LYS A 465 -22.74 27.75 0.54
N PHE A 466 -21.61 28.04 -0.11
CA PHE A 466 -20.51 28.75 0.52
C PHE A 466 -20.86 30.24 0.68
N ILE A 467 -20.69 30.81 1.87
CA ILE A 467 -21.03 32.21 2.21
C ILE A 467 -19.73 32.95 2.46
#